data_e982a351d3c0640e6b004179cfe26493
#
_entry.id   e982a351d3c0640e6b004179cfe26493
#
_cell.length_a   1.000
_cell.length_b   1.000
_cell.length_c   1.000
_cell.angle_alpha   90.00
_cell.angle_beta   90.00
_cell.angle_gamma   90.00
#
_symmetry.space_group_name_H-M   'P 1'
#
loop_
_entity.id
_entity.type
_entity.pdbx_description
1 polymer ?
#
loop_
_entity_poly.entity_id
_entity_poly.type
_entity_poly.pdbx_seq_one_letter_code
_entity_poly.pdbx_strand_id
1 'polypeptide(L)'
;MITGFTCSAFDFLHAGHVLMLEECKENCDTLYVGLHTDPTIDRPDKNKPIQSVLERYIQLDAIKYIDHIIPYETEADLLVLLSIIANKGGPVVRFVGEDWKNKKFTGHELQIPIYYNKRYGYSTTDLRKRIEGQHEQEEK
;
A
#
# COMPACT_ATOMS: atom_id res chain seq x y z
N MET A 1 -2.31 16.51 15.97
CA MET A 1 -1.51 16.01 14.84
C MET A 1 -2.28 14.89 14.13
N ILE A 2 -2.25 14.90 12.81
CA ILE A 2 -2.99 13.93 12.00
C ILE A 2 -2.17 12.66 11.79
N THR A 3 -2.75 11.52 12.14
CA THR A 3 -2.18 10.19 11.87
C THR A 3 -2.77 9.65 10.56
N GLY A 4 -1.90 9.33 9.60
CA GLY A 4 -2.30 8.75 8.33
C GLY A 4 -1.96 7.27 8.25
N PHE A 5 -2.75 6.52 7.48
CA PHE A 5 -2.54 5.10 7.25
C PHE A 5 -2.79 4.74 5.78
N THR A 6 -1.90 3.96 5.21
CA THR A 6 -2.10 3.31 3.92
C THR A 6 -1.55 1.89 3.98
N CYS A 7 -2.00 1.02 3.12
CA CYS A 7 -1.53 -0.37 3.08
C CYS A 7 -1.51 -0.93 1.66
N SER A 8 -0.58 -1.83 1.41
CA SER A 8 -0.45 -2.57 0.16
C SER A 8 0.63 -3.64 0.31
N ALA A 9 0.79 -4.48 -0.69
CA ALA A 9 1.90 -5.44 -0.75
C ALA A 9 3.23 -4.75 -1.10
N PHE A 10 3.20 -3.64 -1.82
CA PHE A 10 4.39 -2.91 -2.26
C PHE A 10 5.42 -3.80 -2.97
N ASP A 11 4.92 -4.72 -3.80
CA ASP A 11 5.77 -5.57 -4.61
C ASP A 11 6.36 -4.76 -5.77
N PHE A 12 7.66 -4.93 -6.05
CA PHE A 12 8.35 -4.12 -7.06
C PHE A 12 8.14 -2.62 -6.82
N LEU A 13 8.64 -2.11 -5.69
CA LEU A 13 8.54 -0.69 -5.36
C LEU A 13 8.98 0.16 -6.56
N HIS A 14 8.12 1.05 -7.01
CA HIS A 14 8.34 1.86 -8.20
C HIS A 14 7.94 3.32 -7.97
N ALA A 15 8.12 4.14 -9.00
CA ALA A 15 7.85 5.58 -8.93
C ALA A 15 6.41 5.89 -8.50
N GLY A 16 5.44 5.10 -8.94
CA GLY A 16 4.04 5.28 -8.55
C GLY A 16 3.83 5.11 -7.05
N HIS A 17 4.48 4.13 -6.44
CA HIS A 17 4.43 3.94 -4.98
C HIS A 17 5.03 5.15 -4.25
N VAL A 18 6.18 5.62 -4.72
CA VAL A 18 6.88 6.76 -4.08
C VAL A 18 6.03 8.02 -4.15
N LEU A 19 5.45 8.31 -5.31
CA LEU A 19 4.59 9.50 -5.49
C LEU A 19 3.33 9.41 -4.64
N MET A 20 2.73 8.24 -4.53
CA MET A 20 1.57 8.01 -3.67
C MET A 20 1.91 8.22 -2.20
N LEU A 21 3.06 7.72 -1.75
CA LEU A 21 3.51 7.88 -0.36
C LEU A 21 3.84 9.34 -0.05
N GLU A 22 4.40 10.08 -1.01
CA GLU A 22 4.59 11.53 -0.87
C GLU A 22 3.26 12.25 -0.68
N GLU A 23 2.27 11.94 -1.50
CA GLU A 23 0.92 12.50 -1.38
C GLU A 23 0.30 12.20 -0.02
N CYS A 24 0.45 10.96 0.47
CA CYS A 24 -0.01 10.59 1.80
C CYS A 24 0.63 11.47 2.88
N LYS A 25 1.95 11.61 2.83
CA LYS A 25 2.70 12.38 3.84
C LYS A 25 2.34 13.86 3.82
N GLU A 26 2.04 14.43 2.67
CA GLU A 26 1.60 15.82 2.54
C GLU A 26 0.27 16.07 3.27
N ASN A 27 -0.51 15.03 3.51
CA ASN A 27 -1.85 15.13 4.09
C ASN A 27 -1.94 14.56 5.52
N CYS A 28 -0.82 14.30 6.17
CA CYS A 28 -0.77 13.87 7.56
C CYS A 28 0.57 14.26 8.20
N ASP A 29 0.65 14.13 9.52
CA ASP A 29 1.88 14.42 10.27
C ASP A 29 2.71 13.16 10.47
N THR A 30 2.06 12.03 10.78
CA THR A 30 2.69 10.73 10.97
C THR A 30 2.05 9.71 10.05
N LEU A 31 2.85 9.08 9.19
CA LEU A 31 2.36 8.09 8.24
C LEU A 31 2.72 6.67 8.65
N TYR A 32 1.69 5.87 8.91
CA TYR A 32 1.81 4.43 9.13
C TYR A 32 1.53 3.70 7.83
N VAL A 33 2.38 2.73 7.51
CA VAL A 33 2.23 1.90 6.31
C VAL A 33 2.05 0.45 6.73
N GLY A 34 0.92 -0.15 6.33
CA GLY A 34 0.69 -1.58 6.47
C GLY A 34 1.32 -2.32 5.30
N LEU A 35 2.22 -3.26 5.58
CA LEU A 35 2.84 -4.10 4.55
C LEU A 35 2.16 -5.46 4.53
N HIS A 36 1.36 -5.70 3.50
CA HIS A 36 0.63 -6.97 3.33
C HIS A 36 1.61 -8.06 2.90
N THR A 37 1.79 -9.06 3.73
CA THR A 37 2.82 -10.08 3.51
C THR A 37 2.49 -10.98 2.32
N ASP A 38 1.24 -11.46 2.23
CA ASP A 38 0.77 -12.28 1.09
C ASP A 38 -0.74 -12.10 0.88
N PRO A 39 -1.16 -11.27 -0.08
CA PRO A 39 -2.59 -11.07 -0.38
C PRO A 39 -3.32 -12.33 -0.83
N THR A 40 -2.60 -13.36 -1.30
CA THR A 40 -3.23 -14.59 -1.81
C THR A 40 -3.83 -15.47 -0.72
N ILE A 41 -3.47 -15.24 0.55
CA ILE A 41 -4.05 -16.00 1.68
C ILE A 41 -5.56 -15.80 1.74
N ASP A 42 -6.03 -14.55 1.65
CA ASP A 42 -7.46 -14.22 1.66
C ASP A 42 -8.06 -14.13 0.26
N ARG A 43 -7.26 -13.87 -0.76
CA ARG A 43 -7.69 -13.64 -2.14
C ARG A 43 -6.83 -14.46 -3.10
N PRO A 44 -7.16 -15.76 -3.29
CA PRO A 44 -6.33 -16.65 -4.13
C PRO A 44 -6.20 -16.20 -5.59
N ASP A 45 -7.10 -15.34 -6.07
CA ASP A 45 -7.09 -14.78 -7.42
C ASP A 45 -6.06 -13.64 -7.59
N LYS A 46 -5.51 -13.12 -6.49
CA LYS A 46 -4.49 -12.09 -6.55
C LYS A 46 -3.13 -12.67 -6.93
N ASN A 47 -2.26 -11.84 -7.49
CA ASN A 47 -0.88 -12.21 -7.76
C ASN A 47 -0.10 -12.31 -6.45
N LYS A 48 0.61 -13.43 -6.28
CA LYS A 48 1.52 -13.57 -5.16
C LYS A 48 2.70 -12.62 -5.35
N PRO A 49 3.14 -11.91 -4.29
CA PRO A 49 4.32 -11.05 -4.41
C PRO A 49 5.55 -11.84 -4.84
N ILE A 50 6.32 -11.25 -5.75
CA ILE A 50 7.57 -11.85 -6.24
C ILE A 50 8.70 -11.60 -5.25
N GLN A 51 8.77 -10.40 -4.68
CA GLN A 51 9.77 -10.07 -3.66
C GLN A 51 9.33 -10.62 -2.31
N SER A 52 10.32 -11.05 -1.51
CA SER A 52 10.07 -11.49 -0.13
C SER A 52 9.57 -10.33 0.73
N VAL A 53 8.98 -10.65 1.88
CA VAL A 53 8.56 -9.62 2.84
C VAL A 53 9.75 -8.78 3.27
N LEU A 54 10.90 -9.41 3.52
CA LEU A 54 12.11 -8.71 3.94
C LEU A 54 12.61 -7.73 2.86
N GLU A 55 12.64 -8.16 1.61
CA GLU A 55 13.04 -7.27 0.50
C GLU A 55 12.12 -6.05 0.42
N ARG A 56 10.82 -6.27 0.50
CA ARG A 56 9.83 -5.18 0.46
C ARG A 56 9.94 -4.26 1.68
N TYR A 57 10.18 -4.83 2.86
CA TYR A 57 10.37 -4.06 4.09
C TYR A 57 11.60 -3.15 3.99
N ILE A 58 12.73 -3.69 3.53
CA ILE A 58 13.97 -2.93 3.37
C ILE A 58 13.76 -1.74 2.43
N GLN A 59 13.07 -1.96 1.31
CA GLN A 59 12.79 -0.90 0.35
C GLN A 59 11.89 0.19 0.95
N LEU A 60 10.83 -0.19 1.65
CA LEU A 60 9.92 0.77 2.29
C LEU A 60 10.63 1.55 3.40
N ASP A 61 11.50 0.89 4.16
CA ASP A 61 12.22 1.54 5.25
C ASP A 61 13.15 2.66 4.77
N ALA A 62 13.55 2.61 3.51
CA ALA A 62 14.37 3.66 2.89
C ALA A 62 13.56 4.86 2.38
N ILE A 63 12.23 4.79 2.40
CA ILE A 63 11.36 5.86 1.90
C ILE A 63 11.19 6.92 2.98
N LYS A 64 11.63 8.13 2.67
CA LYS A 64 11.63 9.26 3.63
C LYS A 64 10.25 9.72 4.09
N TYR A 65 9.19 9.35 3.38
CA TYR A 65 7.82 9.77 3.70
C TYR A 65 7.15 8.89 4.75
N ILE A 66 7.71 7.72 5.04
CA ILE A 66 7.12 6.73 5.95
C ILE A 66 7.70 6.89 7.34
N ASP A 67 6.85 6.92 8.36
CA ASP A 67 7.27 6.98 9.75
C ASP A 67 7.28 5.61 10.42
N HIS A 68 6.29 4.76 10.10
CA HIS A 68 6.17 3.42 10.69
C HIS A 68 5.70 2.42 9.66
N ILE A 69 6.28 1.21 9.68
CA ILE A 69 5.90 0.10 8.81
C ILE A 69 5.41 -1.03 9.71
N ILE A 70 4.22 -1.56 9.41
CA ILE A 70 3.63 -2.65 10.17
C ILE A 70 3.25 -3.78 9.21
N PRO A 71 4.01 -4.89 9.18
CA PRO A 71 3.60 -6.06 8.39
C PRO A 71 2.31 -6.66 8.95
N TYR A 72 1.43 -7.11 8.09
CA TYR A 72 0.22 -7.84 8.46
C TYR A 72 -0.05 -8.93 7.42
N GLU A 73 -0.71 -10.01 7.85
CA GLU A 73 -0.86 -11.21 7.04
C GLU A 73 -2.24 -11.32 6.39
N THR A 74 -3.30 -11.09 7.17
CA THR A 74 -4.68 -11.30 6.70
C THR A 74 -5.49 -10.01 6.73
N GLU A 75 -6.64 -10.03 6.06
CA GLU A 75 -7.59 -8.90 6.12
C GLU A 75 -8.15 -8.74 7.54
N ALA A 76 -8.29 -9.85 8.29
CA ALA A 76 -8.69 -9.78 9.70
C ALA A 76 -7.64 -9.04 10.54
N ASP A 77 -6.36 -9.28 10.29
CA ASP A 77 -5.25 -8.56 10.93
C ASP A 77 -5.31 -7.07 10.59
N LEU A 78 -5.64 -6.74 9.34
CA LEU A 78 -5.79 -5.36 8.91
C LEU A 78 -6.89 -4.63 9.68
N LEU A 79 -8.02 -5.29 9.92
CA LEU A 79 -9.11 -4.73 10.72
C LEU A 79 -8.66 -4.41 12.14
N VAL A 80 -7.90 -5.31 12.77
CA VAL A 80 -7.33 -5.08 14.11
C VAL A 80 -6.39 -3.88 14.09
N LEU A 81 -5.50 -3.81 13.11
CA LEU A 81 -4.53 -2.73 12.97
C LEU A 81 -5.24 -1.37 12.77
N LEU A 82 -6.24 -1.32 11.90
CA LEU A 82 -7.03 -0.12 11.67
C LEU A 82 -7.77 0.33 12.94
N SER A 83 -8.30 -0.62 13.71
CA SER A 83 -8.97 -0.33 14.96
C SER A 83 -8.00 0.28 15.99
N ILE A 84 -6.80 -0.23 16.08
CA ILE A 84 -5.75 0.29 16.96
C ILE A 84 -5.41 1.74 16.56
N ILE A 85 -5.19 1.97 15.27
CA ILE A 85 -4.85 3.30 14.76
C ILE A 85 -5.99 4.29 14.99
N ALA A 86 -7.23 3.88 14.74
CA ALA A 86 -8.41 4.73 14.96
C ALA A 86 -8.59 5.14 16.41
N ASN A 87 -8.11 4.34 17.35
CA ASN A 87 -8.26 4.58 18.79
C ASN A 87 -7.04 5.23 19.46
N LYS A 88 -6.05 5.65 18.69
CA LYS A 88 -4.86 6.30 19.26
C LYS A 88 -5.13 7.67 19.86
N GLY A 89 -6.24 8.28 19.51
CA GLY A 89 -6.55 9.67 19.86
C GLY A 89 -6.06 10.64 18.80
N GLY A 90 -6.80 11.74 18.65
CA GLY A 90 -6.54 12.73 17.61
C GLY A 90 -7.11 12.34 16.24
N PRO A 91 -6.96 13.24 15.24
CA PRO A 91 -7.48 13.00 13.90
C PRO A 91 -6.73 11.86 13.20
N VAL A 92 -7.48 11.01 12.49
CA VAL A 92 -6.93 9.91 11.69
C VAL A 92 -7.48 10.00 10.28
N VAL A 93 -6.65 9.71 9.27
CA VAL A 93 -7.09 9.63 7.88
C VAL A 93 -6.53 8.35 7.26
N ARG A 94 -7.36 7.64 6.51
CA ARG A 94 -6.93 6.47 5.74
C ARG A 94 -6.79 6.86 4.27
N PHE A 95 -5.67 6.50 3.67
CA PHE A 95 -5.41 6.73 2.26
C PHE A 95 -5.75 5.47 1.47
N VAL A 96 -6.57 5.64 0.45
CA VAL A 96 -7.03 4.56 -0.44
C VAL A 96 -6.90 5.07 -1.87
N GLY A 97 -6.52 4.20 -2.80
CA GLY A 97 -6.44 4.58 -4.22
C GLY A 97 -7.81 5.03 -4.75
N GLU A 98 -7.82 6.01 -5.65
CA GLU A 98 -9.07 6.54 -6.22
C GLU A 98 -9.90 5.50 -6.96
N ASP A 99 -9.26 4.39 -7.40
CA ASP A 99 -9.95 3.25 -8.03
C ASP A 99 -11.01 2.62 -7.13
N TRP A 100 -10.86 2.81 -5.81
CA TRP A 100 -11.76 2.24 -4.81
C TRP A 100 -12.94 3.13 -4.45
N LYS A 101 -13.06 4.30 -5.09
CA LYS A 101 -14.28 5.11 -4.95
C LYS A 101 -15.49 4.30 -5.37
N ASN A 102 -16.54 4.33 -4.56
CA ASN A 102 -17.80 3.61 -4.81
C ASN A 102 -17.66 2.08 -4.73
N LYS A 103 -16.53 1.58 -4.21
CA LYS A 103 -16.30 0.15 -3.94
C LYS A 103 -16.10 -0.06 -2.45
N LYS A 104 -16.46 -1.27 -1.98
CA LYS A 104 -16.19 -1.65 -0.59
C LYS A 104 -14.75 -2.15 -0.46
N PHE A 105 -14.09 -1.74 0.60
CA PHE A 105 -12.75 -2.19 0.95
C PHE A 105 -12.71 -2.56 2.43
N THR A 106 -11.71 -3.35 2.82
CA THR A 106 -11.58 -3.82 4.20
C THR A 106 -11.50 -2.63 5.15
N GLY A 107 -12.34 -2.63 6.18
CA GLY A 107 -12.38 -1.58 7.19
C GLY A 107 -13.27 -0.39 6.83
N HIS A 108 -13.98 -0.43 5.71
CA HIS A 108 -14.86 0.68 5.31
C HIS A 108 -15.94 0.99 6.35
N GLU A 109 -16.35 -0.01 7.13
CA GLU A 109 -17.37 0.13 8.18
C GLU A 109 -16.84 0.82 9.45
N LEU A 110 -15.54 1.00 9.59
CA LEU A 110 -14.94 1.64 10.78
C LEU A 110 -15.10 3.17 10.79
N GLN A 111 -15.65 3.74 9.74
CA GLN A 111 -15.93 5.17 9.62
C GLN A 111 -14.70 6.07 9.79
N ILE A 112 -13.52 5.56 9.45
CA ILE A 112 -12.30 6.37 9.39
C ILE A 112 -12.40 7.29 8.17
N PRO A 113 -12.13 8.59 8.31
CA PRO A 113 -12.11 9.49 7.14
C PRO A 113 -11.17 8.98 6.06
N ILE A 114 -11.64 9.00 4.82
CA ILE A 114 -10.90 8.47 3.66
C ILE A 114 -10.41 9.61 2.78
N TYR A 115 -9.13 9.57 2.41
CA TYR A 115 -8.54 10.38 1.38
C TYR A 115 -8.22 9.49 0.20
N TYR A 116 -8.72 9.82 -0.99
CA TYR A 116 -8.47 9.03 -2.19
C TYR A 116 -7.24 9.56 -2.94
N ASN A 117 -6.20 8.72 -3.01
CA ASN A 117 -4.96 9.05 -3.69
C ASN A 117 -5.14 9.11 -5.21
N LYS A 118 -4.42 10.02 -5.85
CA LYS A 118 -4.34 10.10 -7.30
C LYS A 118 -3.67 8.87 -7.89
N ARG A 119 -3.98 8.59 -9.14
CA ARG A 119 -3.31 7.58 -9.94
C ARG A 119 -2.20 8.25 -10.74
N TYR A 120 -0.97 7.71 -10.66
CA TYR A 120 0.21 8.35 -11.23
C TYR A 120 0.71 7.72 -12.53
N GLY A 121 -0.01 6.75 -13.11
CA GLY A 121 0.35 6.17 -14.40
C GLY A 121 1.49 5.16 -14.36
N TYR A 122 2.04 4.86 -13.21
CA TYR A 122 3.06 3.83 -13.01
C TYR A 122 2.45 2.62 -12.31
N SER A 123 2.84 1.41 -12.73
CA SER A 123 2.30 0.20 -12.12
C SER A 123 3.28 -0.96 -12.17
N THR A 124 3.11 -1.92 -11.26
CA THR A 124 3.87 -3.17 -11.26
C THR A 124 3.58 -3.97 -12.53
N THR A 125 2.34 -3.99 -13.00
CA THR A 125 1.94 -4.65 -14.24
C THR A 125 2.70 -4.08 -15.43
N ASP A 126 2.82 -2.77 -15.53
CA ASP A 126 3.56 -2.10 -16.59
C ASP A 126 5.05 -2.48 -16.55
N LEU A 127 5.66 -2.51 -15.36
CA LEU A 127 7.05 -2.93 -15.21
C LEU A 127 7.26 -4.37 -15.66
N ARG A 128 6.36 -5.27 -15.32
CA ARG A 128 6.43 -6.68 -15.76
C ARG A 128 6.38 -6.77 -17.27
N LYS A 129 5.49 -6.01 -17.91
CA LYS A 129 5.39 -5.99 -19.39
C LYS A 129 6.66 -5.47 -20.04
N ARG A 130 7.30 -4.45 -19.46
CA ARG A 130 8.58 -3.93 -19.99
C ARG A 130 9.70 -4.95 -19.89
N ILE A 131 9.76 -5.72 -18.80
CA ILE A 131 10.75 -6.78 -18.64
C ILE A 131 10.51 -7.89 -19.66
N GLU A 132 9.27 -8.35 -19.83
CA GLU A 132 8.90 -9.36 -20.83
C GLU A 132 9.23 -8.89 -22.24
N GLY A 133 8.95 -7.64 -22.58
CA GLY A 133 9.28 -7.07 -23.88
C GLY A 133 10.78 -7.06 -24.18
N GLN A 134 11.62 -6.76 -23.19
CA GLN A 134 13.07 -6.84 -23.34
C GLN A 134 13.54 -8.27 -23.59
N HIS A 135 12.99 -9.23 -22.85
CA HIS A 135 13.34 -10.64 -23.00
C HIS A 135 12.97 -11.16 -24.39
N GLU A 136 11.79 -10.81 -24.90
CA GLU A 136 11.37 -11.15 -26.26
C GLU A 136 12.29 -10.56 -27.32
N GLN A 137 12.81 -9.35 -27.13
CA GLN A 137 13.75 -8.72 -28.04
C GLN A 137 15.11 -9.42 -28.03
N GLU A 138 15.57 -9.90 -26.88
CA GLU A 138 16.83 -10.63 -26.77
C GLU A 138 16.79 -12.00 -27.45
N GLU A 139 15.63 -12.65 -27.50
CA GLU A 139 15.44 -13.94 -28.15
C GLU A 139 15.41 -13.84 -29.69
N LYS A 140 15.20 -12.67 -30.24
CA LYS A 140 15.17 -12.43 -31.66
C LYS A 140 16.57 -12.19 -32.22
#